data_889626f8a05791498f7dc7dab3a96547
#
_entry.id   889626f8a05791498f7dc7dab3a96547
#
_cell.length_a   1.000
_cell.length_b   1.000
_cell.length_c   1.000
_cell.angle_alpha   90.00
_cell.angle_beta   90.00
_cell.angle_gamma   90.00
#
_symmetry.space_group_name_H-M   'P 1'
#
loop_
_entity.id
_entity.type
_entity.pdbx_description
1 polymer ?
#
loop_
_entity_poly.entity_id
_entity_poly.type
_entity_poly.pdbx_seq_one_letter_code
_entity_poly.pdbx_strand_id
1 'polypeptide(L)'
;MFDYTAPDNLLANRVILVTGAGDGIGRAAAIEYARLGATVILLGRTVEKLETVYDEIEAAGHSQPAIYPLDLRAAKDEDYLELAEILEGEFGRLDGLLHNASVLGQRTPLSNYESRTWRLVMHVNVTAPFMMTQALMPLLEASADASVVLTSSSVGTQGKAYWGAYGVSKFATEGMAQILAEETENTSNIRVNII
;
A
#
# COMPACT_ATOMS: atom_id res chain seq x y z
N MET A 1 -13.87 -16.03 15.16
CA MET A 1 -13.59 -16.09 13.70
C MET A 1 -14.80 -15.44 13.04
N PHE A 2 -14.61 -14.37 12.27
CA PHE A 2 -15.75 -13.76 11.56
C PHE A 2 -16.14 -14.70 10.42
N ASP A 3 -17.41 -15.11 10.40
CA ASP A 3 -17.98 -16.00 9.39
C ASP A 3 -18.47 -15.15 8.18
N TYR A 4 -17.57 -14.31 7.65
CA TYR A 4 -17.85 -13.47 6.50
C TYR A 4 -17.21 -14.08 5.25
N THR A 5 -18.07 -14.37 4.27
CA THR A 5 -17.63 -14.75 2.92
C THR A 5 -17.93 -13.58 1.99
N ALA A 6 -16.90 -13.03 1.38
CA ALA A 6 -17.05 -11.94 0.41
C ALA A 6 -17.88 -12.45 -0.79
N PRO A 7 -18.88 -11.68 -1.26
CA PRO A 7 -19.60 -12.01 -2.49
C PRO A 7 -18.62 -12.13 -3.67
N ASP A 8 -18.90 -13.05 -4.58
CA ASP A 8 -18.19 -13.11 -5.84
C ASP A 8 -18.35 -11.78 -6.59
N ASN A 9 -17.27 -11.32 -7.23
CA ASN A 9 -17.21 -10.03 -7.94
C ASN A 9 -17.43 -8.78 -7.05
N LEU A 10 -17.20 -8.86 -5.74
CA LEU A 10 -17.29 -7.72 -4.82
C LEU A 10 -16.51 -6.49 -5.30
N LEU A 11 -15.38 -6.72 -5.96
CA LEU A 11 -14.47 -5.68 -6.45
C LEU A 11 -14.50 -5.54 -7.98
N ALA A 12 -15.57 -6.01 -8.63
CA ALA A 12 -15.71 -5.90 -10.08
C ALA A 12 -15.59 -4.44 -10.54
N ASN A 13 -14.79 -4.21 -11.59
CA ASN A 13 -14.50 -2.91 -12.17
C ASN A 13 -13.77 -1.92 -11.23
N ARG A 14 -13.19 -2.39 -10.11
CA ARG A 14 -12.32 -1.60 -9.25
C ARG A 14 -10.87 -1.67 -9.71
N VAL A 15 -10.17 -0.55 -9.62
CA VAL A 15 -8.72 -0.45 -9.87
C VAL A 15 -8.03 -0.27 -8.52
N ILE A 16 -7.16 -1.22 -8.15
CA ILE A 16 -6.55 -1.26 -6.81
C ILE A 16 -5.03 -1.37 -6.93
N LEU A 17 -4.32 -0.41 -6.34
CA LEU A 17 -2.86 -0.46 -6.24
C LEU A 17 -2.43 -1.11 -4.93
N VAL A 18 -1.53 -2.09 -5.01
CA VAL A 18 -0.97 -2.80 -3.86
C VAL A 18 0.54 -2.60 -3.82
N THR A 19 1.04 -1.96 -2.77
CA THR A 19 2.49 -1.83 -2.57
C THR A 19 3.07 -3.06 -1.86
N GLY A 20 4.25 -3.51 -2.31
CA GLY A 20 4.85 -4.75 -1.83
C GLY A 20 4.08 -5.99 -2.29
N ALA A 21 3.48 -5.93 -3.48
CA ALA A 21 2.60 -6.96 -4.05
C ALA A 21 3.31 -8.28 -4.38
N GLY A 22 4.65 -8.31 -4.44
CA GLY A 22 5.40 -9.51 -4.84
C GLY A 22 5.58 -10.56 -3.75
N ASP A 23 5.19 -10.30 -2.48
CA ASP A 23 5.45 -11.24 -1.38
C ASP A 23 4.47 -11.03 -0.19
N GLY A 24 4.38 -12.05 0.67
CA GLY A 24 3.68 -11.97 1.97
C GLY A 24 2.23 -11.51 1.87
N ILE A 25 1.86 -10.57 2.74
CA ILE A 25 0.50 -10.02 2.84
C ILE A 25 0.09 -9.30 1.55
N GLY A 26 1.00 -8.50 0.95
CA GLY A 26 0.72 -7.78 -0.28
C GLY A 26 0.40 -8.71 -1.46
N ARG A 27 1.17 -9.81 -1.61
CA ARG A 27 0.89 -10.85 -2.60
C ARG A 27 -0.48 -11.50 -2.37
N ALA A 28 -0.76 -11.92 -1.14
CA ALA A 28 -2.02 -12.56 -0.80
C ALA A 28 -3.23 -11.62 -1.06
N ALA A 29 -3.10 -10.34 -0.69
CA ALA A 29 -4.12 -9.33 -0.93
C ALA A 29 -4.33 -9.10 -2.44
N ALA A 30 -3.25 -8.98 -3.22
CA ALA A 30 -3.32 -8.77 -4.67
C ALA A 30 -4.07 -9.91 -5.38
N ILE A 31 -3.75 -11.16 -5.07
CA ILE A 31 -4.41 -12.33 -5.63
C ILE A 31 -5.90 -12.36 -5.25
N GLU A 32 -6.21 -12.09 -3.98
CA GLU A 32 -7.60 -12.09 -3.50
C GLU A 32 -8.42 -10.94 -4.12
N TYR A 33 -7.85 -9.75 -4.27
CA TYR A 33 -8.54 -8.65 -4.94
C TYR A 33 -8.83 -8.95 -6.42
N ALA A 34 -7.87 -9.57 -7.12
CA ALA A 34 -8.07 -10.03 -8.49
C ALA A 34 -9.15 -11.13 -8.58
N ARG A 35 -9.16 -12.07 -7.63
CA ARG A 35 -10.21 -13.10 -7.51
C ARG A 35 -11.60 -12.50 -7.35
N LEU A 36 -11.71 -11.40 -6.62
CA LEU A 36 -12.95 -10.65 -6.40
C LEU A 36 -13.31 -9.69 -7.56
N GLY A 37 -12.54 -9.70 -8.65
CA GLY A 37 -12.85 -8.99 -9.89
C GLY A 37 -12.15 -7.63 -10.07
N ALA A 38 -11.21 -7.25 -9.18
CA ALA A 38 -10.46 -6.01 -9.35
C ALA A 38 -9.35 -6.14 -10.41
N THR A 39 -9.08 -5.05 -11.12
CA THR A 39 -7.80 -4.86 -11.81
C THR A 39 -6.77 -4.41 -10.79
N VAL A 40 -5.75 -5.24 -10.55
CA VAL A 40 -4.75 -4.98 -9.51
C VAL A 40 -3.46 -4.45 -10.11
N ILE A 41 -2.96 -3.32 -9.60
CA ILE A 41 -1.65 -2.78 -9.95
C ILE A 41 -0.65 -3.32 -8.91
N LEU A 42 0.24 -4.20 -9.38
CA LEU A 42 1.26 -4.87 -8.57
C LEU A 42 2.50 -3.97 -8.48
N LEU A 43 2.63 -3.20 -7.40
CA LEU A 43 3.78 -2.34 -7.19
C LEU A 43 4.79 -3.00 -6.25
N GLY A 44 6.05 -3.03 -6.68
CA GLY A 44 7.16 -3.56 -5.88
C GLY A 44 8.50 -3.43 -6.59
N ARG A 45 9.58 -3.73 -5.88
CA ARG A 45 10.95 -3.52 -6.38
C ARG A 45 11.52 -4.68 -7.19
N THR A 46 11.01 -5.90 -7.01
CA THR A 46 11.58 -7.12 -7.59
C THR A 46 10.67 -7.61 -8.70
N VAL A 47 11.04 -7.33 -9.93
CA VAL A 47 10.21 -7.61 -11.12
C VAL A 47 9.81 -9.08 -11.19
N GLU A 48 10.74 -10.00 -10.99
CA GLU A 48 10.48 -11.44 -11.08
C GLU A 48 9.43 -11.93 -10.08
N LYS A 49 9.35 -11.27 -8.90
CA LYS A 49 8.31 -11.58 -7.90
C LYS A 49 6.94 -11.04 -8.34
N LEU A 50 6.91 -9.88 -8.97
CA LEU A 50 5.67 -9.30 -9.49
C LEU A 50 5.15 -10.12 -10.68
N GLU A 51 6.03 -10.54 -11.58
CA GLU A 51 5.71 -11.43 -12.71
C GLU A 51 5.14 -12.76 -12.21
N THR A 52 5.72 -13.35 -11.16
CA THR A 52 5.19 -14.58 -10.55
C THR A 52 3.74 -14.37 -10.04
N VAL A 53 3.43 -13.24 -9.43
CA VAL A 53 2.07 -12.94 -8.97
C VAL A 53 1.13 -12.65 -10.14
N TYR A 54 1.63 -11.96 -11.14
CA TYR A 54 0.90 -11.69 -12.39
C TYR A 54 0.47 -13.01 -13.06
N ASP A 55 1.43 -13.91 -13.29
CA ASP A 55 1.18 -15.21 -13.93
C ASP A 55 0.20 -16.07 -13.13
N GLU A 56 0.28 -16.03 -11.80
CA GLU A 56 -0.64 -16.75 -10.92
C GLU A 56 -2.08 -16.23 -11.04
N ILE A 57 -2.26 -14.91 -11.07
CA ILE A 57 -3.57 -14.26 -11.25
C ILE A 57 -4.15 -14.62 -12.63
N GLU A 58 -3.33 -14.52 -13.68
CA GLU A 58 -3.74 -14.81 -15.06
C GLU A 58 -4.08 -16.31 -15.24
N ALA A 59 -3.24 -17.20 -14.72
CA ALA A 59 -3.47 -18.66 -14.77
C ALA A 59 -4.75 -19.09 -14.02
N ALA A 60 -5.15 -18.35 -12.98
CA ALA A 60 -6.40 -18.58 -12.27
C ALA A 60 -7.64 -18.01 -13.01
N GLY A 61 -7.46 -17.34 -14.16
CA GLY A 61 -8.55 -16.76 -14.96
C GLY A 61 -9.18 -15.53 -14.33
N HIS A 62 -8.45 -14.83 -13.44
CA HIS A 62 -8.92 -13.60 -12.80
C HIS A 62 -8.66 -12.37 -13.70
N SER A 63 -9.11 -11.19 -13.24
CA SER A 63 -8.88 -9.93 -13.96
C SER A 63 -7.37 -9.69 -14.15
N GLN A 64 -6.96 -9.39 -15.39
CA GLN A 64 -5.56 -9.16 -15.73
C GLN A 64 -4.97 -8.04 -14.89
N PRO A 65 -3.88 -8.29 -14.14
CA PRO A 65 -3.22 -7.25 -13.35
C PRO A 65 -2.28 -6.40 -14.21
N ALA A 66 -1.78 -5.31 -13.66
CA ALA A 66 -0.68 -4.53 -14.21
C ALA A 66 0.53 -4.58 -13.28
N ILE A 67 1.75 -4.52 -13.83
CA ILE A 67 2.98 -4.46 -13.04
C ILE A 67 3.56 -3.06 -13.09
N TYR A 68 3.90 -2.51 -11.92
CA TYR A 68 4.63 -1.26 -11.79
C TYR A 68 5.87 -1.44 -10.90
N PRO A 69 7.07 -1.62 -11.48
CA PRO A 69 8.30 -1.78 -10.72
C PRO A 69 8.72 -0.45 -10.09
N LEU A 70 8.77 -0.36 -8.76
CA LEU A 70 9.27 0.80 -8.04
C LEU A 70 9.96 0.39 -6.73
N ASP A 71 11.20 0.83 -6.55
CA ASP A 71 11.93 0.66 -5.29
C ASP A 71 11.72 1.87 -4.38
N LEU A 72 10.80 1.76 -3.43
CA LEU A 72 10.48 2.81 -2.47
C LEU A 72 11.66 3.29 -1.62
N ARG A 73 12.79 2.56 -1.61
CA ARG A 73 14.02 2.99 -0.90
C ARG A 73 14.75 4.12 -1.62
N ALA A 74 14.54 4.24 -2.92
CA ALA A 74 15.22 5.19 -3.78
C ALA A 74 14.26 6.14 -4.50
N ALA A 75 12.96 5.88 -4.42
CA ALA A 75 11.92 6.67 -5.07
C ALA A 75 11.93 8.12 -4.60
N LYS A 76 11.73 9.03 -5.54
CA LYS A 76 11.65 10.48 -5.36
C LYS A 76 10.27 10.98 -5.72
N ASP A 77 10.01 12.25 -5.51
CA ASP A 77 8.75 12.93 -5.82
C ASP A 77 8.31 12.69 -7.26
N GLU A 78 9.28 12.78 -8.21
CA GLU A 78 9.02 12.61 -9.63
C GLU A 78 8.51 11.21 -9.96
N ASP A 79 9.01 10.17 -9.28
CA ASP A 79 8.59 8.77 -9.52
C ASP A 79 7.12 8.55 -9.12
N TYR A 80 6.63 9.23 -8.08
CA TYR A 80 5.22 9.16 -7.67
C TYR A 80 4.30 9.97 -8.60
N LEU A 81 4.78 11.09 -9.13
CA LEU A 81 4.05 11.87 -10.13
C LEU A 81 3.94 11.10 -11.45
N GLU A 82 5.02 10.46 -11.91
CA GLU A 82 5.01 9.59 -13.09
C GLU A 82 4.03 8.42 -12.91
N LEU A 83 4.02 7.78 -11.73
CA LEU A 83 3.02 6.75 -11.41
C LEU A 83 1.60 7.29 -11.56
N ALA A 84 1.32 8.48 -11.01
CA ALA A 84 0.00 9.10 -11.08
C ALA A 84 -0.41 9.39 -12.54
N GLU A 85 0.48 9.95 -13.35
CA GLU A 85 0.23 10.25 -14.78
C GLU A 85 -0.07 8.96 -15.58
N ILE A 86 0.69 7.89 -15.35
CA ILE A 86 0.46 6.60 -16.02
C ILE A 86 -0.90 6.02 -15.62
N LEU A 87 -1.24 6.04 -14.33
CA LEU A 87 -2.53 5.52 -13.86
C LEU A 87 -3.71 6.37 -14.31
N GLU A 88 -3.54 7.68 -14.43
CA GLU A 88 -4.55 8.57 -14.99
C GLU A 88 -4.82 8.22 -16.46
N GLY A 89 -3.76 8.06 -17.26
CA GLY A 89 -3.87 7.71 -18.68
C GLY A 89 -4.52 6.36 -18.94
N GLU A 90 -4.23 5.35 -18.11
CA GLU A 90 -4.70 3.98 -18.31
C GLU A 90 -6.08 3.72 -17.68
N PHE A 91 -6.37 4.31 -16.53
CA PHE A 91 -7.57 3.97 -15.74
C PHE A 91 -8.46 5.17 -15.41
N GLY A 92 -7.94 6.38 -15.41
CA GLY A 92 -8.67 7.61 -15.10
C GLY A 92 -9.09 7.77 -13.63
N ARG A 93 -8.92 6.74 -12.79
CA ARG A 93 -9.25 6.73 -11.35
C ARG A 93 -8.51 5.63 -10.61
N LEU A 94 -8.52 5.72 -9.30
CA LEU A 94 -8.04 4.66 -8.40
C LEU A 94 -9.10 4.39 -7.31
N ASP A 95 -9.60 3.16 -7.25
CA ASP A 95 -10.65 2.78 -6.29
C ASP A 95 -10.10 2.22 -4.98
N GLY A 96 -8.83 1.80 -4.97
CA GLY A 96 -8.18 1.29 -3.77
C GLY A 96 -6.67 1.48 -3.76
N LEU A 97 -6.12 1.79 -2.59
CA LEU A 97 -4.68 1.92 -2.35
C LEU A 97 -4.30 1.17 -1.07
N LEU A 98 -3.55 0.08 -1.22
CA LEU A 98 -3.01 -0.68 -0.09
C LEU A 98 -1.54 -0.35 0.13
N HIS A 99 -1.25 0.43 1.16
CA HIS A 99 0.10 0.66 1.67
C HIS A 99 0.53 -0.51 2.55
N ASN A 100 1.16 -1.52 1.94
CA ASN A 100 1.63 -2.70 2.64
C ASN A 100 3.17 -2.83 2.64
N ALA A 101 3.86 -2.26 1.64
CA ALA A 101 5.31 -2.30 1.58
C ALA A 101 5.94 -1.71 2.85
N SER A 102 6.86 -2.46 3.47
CA SER A 102 7.59 -1.98 4.64
C SER A 102 8.94 -2.67 4.79
N VAL A 103 9.83 -2.06 5.58
CA VAL A 103 11.10 -2.64 6.00
C VAL A 103 11.21 -2.64 7.52
N LEU A 104 11.72 -3.74 8.08
CA LEU A 104 11.84 -3.91 9.53
C LEU A 104 13.01 -3.11 10.12
N GLY A 105 14.10 -3.00 9.39
CA GLY A 105 15.34 -2.44 9.91
C GLY A 105 16.01 -3.35 10.96
N GLN A 106 16.68 -2.72 11.93
CA GLN A 106 17.43 -3.44 12.98
C GLN A 106 16.55 -3.70 14.21
N ARG A 107 16.80 -4.80 14.88
CA ARG A 107 16.24 -5.10 16.21
C ARG A 107 17.32 -4.92 17.27
N THR A 108 17.45 -3.70 17.78
CA THR A 108 18.50 -3.27 18.71
C THR A 108 17.98 -2.16 19.64
N PRO A 109 18.62 -1.89 20.79
CA PRO A 109 18.29 -0.71 21.61
C PRO A 109 18.39 0.58 20.79
N LEU A 110 17.55 1.56 21.09
CA LEU A 110 17.58 2.87 20.41
C LEU A 110 18.94 3.55 20.50
N SER A 111 19.65 3.39 21.61
CA SER A 111 21.01 3.93 21.81
C SER A 111 22.03 3.40 20.80
N ASN A 112 21.80 2.23 20.23
CA ASN A 112 22.71 1.54 19.29
C ASN A 112 22.15 1.49 17.87
N TYR A 113 21.03 2.18 17.61
CA TYR A 113 20.38 2.12 16.31
C TYR A 113 21.14 2.96 15.28
N GLU A 114 21.47 2.35 14.15
CA GLU A 114 22.19 3.05 13.08
C GLU A 114 21.32 4.11 12.42
N SER A 115 21.82 5.34 12.36
CA SER A 115 21.10 6.46 11.74
C SER A 115 20.73 6.25 10.26
N ARG A 116 21.56 5.51 9.51
CA ARG A 116 21.27 5.18 8.11
C ARG A 116 20.06 4.25 8.01
N THR A 117 20.04 3.20 8.81
CA THR A 117 18.92 2.24 8.87
C THR A 117 17.65 2.91 9.39
N TRP A 118 17.77 3.79 10.39
CA TRP A 118 16.62 4.60 10.86
C TRP A 118 16.00 5.40 9.71
N ARG A 119 16.82 6.18 8.99
CA ARG A 119 16.33 6.99 7.87
C ARG A 119 15.68 6.14 6.78
N LEU A 120 16.27 4.97 6.45
CA LEU A 120 15.69 4.05 5.48
C LEU A 120 14.30 3.55 5.90
N VAL A 121 14.17 3.13 7.15
CA VAL A 121 12.87 2.63 7.68
C VAL A 121 11.82 3.74 7.65
N MET A 122 12.15 4.93 8.13
CA MET A 122 11.22 6.07 8.12
C MET A 122 10.86 6.49 6.69
N HIS A 123 11.82 6.46 5.77
CA HIS A 123 11.56 6.78 4.37
C HIS A 123 10.57 5.79 3.74
N VAL A 124 10.87 4.48 3.80
CA VAL A 124 10.03 3.46 3.16
C VAL A 124 8.66 3.31 3.82
N ASN A 125 8.61 3.35 5.17
CA ASN A 125 7.39 3.02 5.91
C ASN A 125 6.47 4.23 6.15
N VAL A 126 6.99 5.46 6.03
CA VAL A 126 6.24 6.69 6.35
C VAL A 126 6.26 7.67 5.19
N THR A 127 7.46 8.11 4.76
CA THR A 127 7.59 9.15 3.74
C THR A 127 7.04 8.68 2.39
N ALA A 128 7.39 7.48 1.95
CA ALA A 128 6.92 6.92 0.68
C ALA A 128 5.38 6.75 0.62
N PRO A 129 4.70 6.17 1.64
CA PRO A 129 3.25 6.17 1.70
C PRO A 129 2.62 7.56 1.65
N PHE A 130 3.18 8.54 2.38
CA PHE A 130 2.72 9.91 2.34
C PHE A 130 2.79 10.51 0.93
N MET A 131 3.97 10.46 0.30
CA MET A 131 4.20 11.01 -1.04
C MET A 131 3.34 10.33 -2.11
N MET A 132 3.23 9.00 -2.05
CA MET A 132 2.38 8.23 -2.95
C MET A 132 0.90 8.60 -2.77
N THR A 133 0.41 8.70 -1.53
CA THR A 133 -0.97 9.12 -1.26
C THR A 133 -1.23 10.52 -1.81
N GLN A 134 -0.30 11.47 -1.59
CA GLN A 134 -0.41 12.83 -2.10
C GLN A 134 -0.48 12.88 -3.63
N ALA A 135 0.39 12.15 -4.32
CA ALA A 135 0.43 12.09 -5.78
C ALA A 135 -0.83 11.42 -6.38
N LEU A 136 -1.35 10.39 -5.70
CA LEU A 136 -2.52 9.64 -6.16
C LEU A 136 -3.86 10.21 -5.68
N MET A 137 -3.86 11.27 -4.87
CA MET A 137 -5.09 11.85 -4.32
C MET A 137 -6.11 12.23 -5.40
N PRO A 138 -5.73 12.89 -6.52
CA PRO A 138 -6.70 13.22 -7.56
C PRO A 138 -7.38 11.99 -8.17
N LEU A 139 -6.68 10.87 -8.30
CA LEU A 139 -7.24 9.62 -8.83
C LEU A 139 -8.17 8.93 -7.82
N LEU A 140 -7.85 9.02 -6.53
CA LEU A 140 -8.73 8.54 -5.46
C LEU A 140 -10.02 9.37 -5.39
N GLU A 141 -9.92 10.70 -5.52
CA GLU A 141 -11.07 11.60 -5.57
C GLU A 141 -11.95 11.40 -6.82
N ALA A 142 -11.36 10.97 -7.95
CA ALA A 142 -12.10 10.62 -9.16
C ALA A 142 -12.93 9.32 -9.02
N SER A 143 -12.69 8.52 -8.00
CA SER A 143 -13.51 7.34 -7.70
C SER A 143 -14.79 7.74 -6.96
N ALA A 144 -15.88 7.06 -7.30
CA ALA A 144 -17.15 7.22 -6.57
C ALA A 144 -17.12 6.66 -5.13
N ASP A 145 -16.16 5.75 -4.84
CA ASP A 145 -16.03 5.08 -3.53
C ASP A 145 -14.61 4.50 -3.42
N ALA A 146 -13.64 5.32 -3.02
CA ALA A 146 -12.25 4.90 -2.85
C ALA A 146 -11.97 4.39 -1.43
N SER A 147 -10.96 3.54 -1.30
CA SER A 147 -10.47 3.04 -0.02
C SER A 147 -8.95 3.08 0.05
N VAL A 148 -8.41 3.79 1.04
CA VAL A 148 -6.99 3.75 1.40
C VAL A 148 -6.81 2.87 2.62
N VAL A 149 -5.95 1.86 2.53
CA VAL A 149 -5.66 0.94 3.62
C VAL A 149 -4.17 0.96 3.93
N LEU A 150 -3.83 1.16 5.20
CA LEU A 150 -2.46 1.17 5.67
C LEU A 150 -2.20 -0.04 6.58
N THR A 151 -1.16 -0.82 6.26
CA THR A 151 -0.76 -1.95 7.09
C THR A 151 0.05 -1.46 8.29
N SER A 152 -0.51 -1.60 9.49
CA SER A 152 0.14 -1.29 10.75
C SER A 152 0.79 -2.52 11.41
N SER A 153 0.86 -2.56 12.69
CA SER A 153 1.39 -3.64 13.52
C SER A 153 0.99 -3.43 14.97
N SER A 154 0.98 -4.49 15.78
CA SER A 154 0.80 -4.38 17.22
C SER A 154 1.82 -3.47 17.92
N VAL A 155 2.95 -3.18 17.28
CA VAL A 155 3.94 -2.20 17.77
C VAL A 155 3.67 -0.77 17.29
N GLY A 156 2.61 -0.54 16.55
CA GLY A 156 2.14 0.80 16.15
C GLY A 156 1.27 1.48 17.20
N THR A 157 0.71 0.71 18.15
CA THR A 157 -0.12 1.22 19.25
C THR A 157 0.57 1.06 20.62
N GLN A 158 1.50 0.12 20.74
CA GLN A 158 2.25 -0.11 21.97
C GLN A 158 3.74 -0.30 21.68
N GLY A 159 4.58 0.62 22.17
CA GLY A 159 6.03 0.53 22.04
C GLY A 159 6.60 -0.73 22.71
N LYS A 160 7.50 -1.43 22.04
CA LYS A 160 8.20 -2.61 22.56
C LYS A 160 9.71 -2.42 22.42
N ALA A 161 10.46 -2.90 23.40
CA ALA A 161 11.92 -2.87 23.37
C ALA A 161 12.47 -3.52 22.10
N TYR A 162 13.51 -2.92 21.54
CA TYR A 162 14.24 -3.38 20.35
C TYR A 162 13.50 -3.25 18.99
N TRP A 163 12.31 -2.65 18.97
CA TRP A 163 11.59 -2.43 17.70
C TRP A 163 11.94 -1.13 16.98
N GLY A 164 12.72 -0.26 17.62
CA GLY A 164 13.39 0.91 17.05
C GLY A 164 12.57 1.69 16.02
N ALA A 165 13.18 1.93 14.85
CA ALA A 165 12.55 2.70 13.79
C ALA A 165 11.27 2.06 13.25
N TYR A 166 11.18 0.73 13.20
CA TYR A 166 9.96 0.06 12.74
C TYR A 166 8.76 0.38 13.66
N GLY A 167 8.94 0.24 14.97
CA GLY A 167 7.87 0.59 15.92
C GLY A 167 7.44 2.05 15.74
N VAL A 168 8.41 2.98 15.73
CA VAL A 168 8.12 4.40 15.52
C VAL A 168 7.42 4.65 14.17
N SER A 169 7.85 3.98 13.09
CA SER A 169 7.20 4.13 11.79
C SER A 169 5.73 3.66 11.81
N LYS A 170 5.41 2.61 12.58
CA LYS A 170 4.04 2.12 12.68
C LYS A 170 3.15 3.03 13.55
N PHE A 171 3.69 3.68 14.58
CA PHE A 171 2.99 4.79 15.26
C PHE A 171 2.71 5.95 14.29
N ALA A 172 3.69 6.31 13.44
CA ALA A 172 3.49 7.33 12.42
C ALA A 172 2.43 6.92 11.38
N THR A 173 2.39 5.64 10.98
CA THR A 173 1.35 5.09 10.09
C THR A 173 -0.06 5.25 10.71
N GLU A 174 -0.22 4.92 11.99
CA GLU A 174 -1.48 5.10 12.73
C GLU A 174 -1.91 6.58 12.74
N GLY A 175 -0.98 7.49 13.08
CA GLY A 175 -1.26 8.93 13.09
C GLY A 175 -1.61 9.48 11.71
N MET A 176 -0.88 9.07 10.66
CA MET A 176 -1.16 9.50 9.29
C MET A 176 -2.53 9.03 8.82
N ALA A 177 -2.90 7.79 9.12
CA ALA A 177 -4.21 7.26 8.75
C ALA A 177 -5.36 8.00 9.44
N GLN A 178 -5.21 8.34 10.73
CA GLN A 178 -6.22 9.10 11.49
C GLN A 178 -6.38 10.51 10.90
N ILE A 179 -5.27 11.20 10.61
CA ILE A 179 -5.30 12.54 10.01
C ILE A 179 -5.98 12.50 8.64
N LEU A 180 -5.58 11.56 7.78
CA LEU A 180 -6.16 11.42 6.45
C LEU A 180 -7.65 11.07 6.51
N ALA A 181 -8.07 10.22 7.45
CA ALA A 181 -9.48 9.89 7.65
C ALA A 181 -10.31 11.12 8.02
N GLU A 182 -9.85 11.94 8.97
CA GLU A 182 -10.52 13.20 9.37
C GLU A 182 -10.60 14.21 8.21
N GLU A 183 -9.53 14.33 7.41
CA GLU A 183 -9.49 15.24 6.26
C GLU A 183 -10.44 14.81 5.14
N THR A 184 -10.69 13.51 4.98
CA THR A 184 -11.50 12.95 3.87
C THR A 184 -12.96 12.69 4.25
N GLU A 185 -13.31 12.53 5.54
CA GLU A 185 -14.62 12.06 6.01
C GLU A 185 -15.82 12.86 5.46
N ASN A 186 -15.70 14.18 5.36
CA ASN A 186 -16.80 15.04 4.90
C ASN A 186 -16.49 15.81 3.62
N THR A 187 -15.36 15.54 2.98
CA THR A 187 -14.85 16.28 1.82
C THR A 187 -14.75 15.46 0.56
N SER A 188 -14.73 14.11 0.69
CA SER A 188 -14.56 13.19 -0.43
C SER A 188 -15.27 11.86 -0.20
N ASN A 189 -15.22 10.97 -1.20
CA ASN A 189 -15.70 9.59 -1.12
C ASN A 189 -14.58 8.60 -0.76
N ILE A 190 -13.57 9.06 -0.02
CA ILE A 190 -12.41 8.25 0.36
C ILE A 190 -12.56 7.75 1.78
N ARG A 191 -12.53 6.44 1.97
CA ARG A 191 -12.48 5.79 3.29
C ARG A 191 -11.03 5.43 3.61
N VAL A 192 -10.60 5.69 4.82
CA VAL A 192 -9.24 5.37 5.28
C VAL A 192 -9.32 4.37 6.43
N ASN A 193 -8.55 3.28 6.34
CA ASN A 193 -8.56 2.21 7.33
C ASN A 193 -7.14 1.71 7.60
N ILE A 194 -6.99 1.03 8.75
CA ILE A 194 -5.74 0.40 9.21
C ILE A 194 -6.00 -1.10 9.40
N ILE A 195 -5.04 -1.91 9.02
CA ILE A 195 -5.04 -3.36 9.28
C ILE A 195 -3.77 -3.81 10.00
#